data_f7c1149e8c097e27fe83bfb312c1a160
#
_entry.id   f7c1149e8c097e27fe83bfb312c1a160
#
_cell.length_a   1.000
_cell.length_b   1.000
_cell.length_c   1.000
_cell.angle_alpha   90.00
_cell.angle_beta   90.00
_cell.angle_gamma   90.00
#
_symmetry.space_group_name_H-M   'P 1'
#
loop_
_entity.id
_entity.type
_entity.pdbx_description
1 polymer ?
#
loop_
_entity_poly.entity_id
_entity_poly.type
_entity_poly.pdbx_seq_one_letter_code
_entity_poly.pdbx_strand_id
1 'polypeptide(L)'
;MHSLKLQRIKILAAIALLPLVTFAAEIPDTVFPKGVGVNIHFTRGHEKDLDLIAAAGFKVVRMDFLWDRTERRRGEYDWSEYDELTSNLEKRGIRPYYILDYSNSLYEATVITQNPDTLRAEDRSTAAPRRPESIAAFARWAAAAANHFRGRHVIWEIWNEPNIEFWKPEPDVKQYIALAIATCKAIREADPQATIVAPATSKFPWGFLKKFLKSGVLDYLDGVSVHPYRSEESPPETAAEDYKRLRQLIGQSAPNEAKKKIPIISGEWGYSSDKMTGVSLGKQADFIVRQQLVNLLQGVPISIWYDWKNDGVDVNERNHNFGTVNYDLQPKPGYVAIQTLIRELSGYRITSRRNTRNKKDFVLILENTTGETKLAVWTVGKSHTVAFNLESAAATELVIVDGQGKRGRIEIGKNSFTVTLSSSPAYITLKDVQLK
;
A
#
# COMPACT_ATOMS: atom_id res chain seq x y z
N MET A 1 28.23 -66.50 47.50
CA MET A 1 28.69 -65.09 47.21
C MET A 1 28.40 -64.80 45.77
N HIS A 2 27.26 -64.12 45.50
CA HIS A 2 26.81 -63.73 44.14
C HIS A 2 27.07 -62.26 44.00
N SER A 3 27.89 -61.92 43.02
CA SER A 3 28.22 -60.57 42.63
C SER A 3 27.14 -59.99 41.66
N LEU A 4 26.38 -59.01 42.09
CA LEU A 4 25.47 -58.25 41.23
C LEU A 4 26.26 -57.19 40.42
N LYS A 5 26.29 -57.29 39.09
CA LYS A 5 26.77 -56.28 38.20
C LYS A 5 25.66 -55.28 37.95
N LEU A 6 25.84 -54.02 38.40
CA LEU A 6 24.99 -52.88 37.99
C LEU A 6 25.30 -52.48 36.55
N GLN A 7 24.32 -52.62 35.65
CA GLN A 7 24.35 -52.03 34.36
C GLN A 7 23.92 -50.55 34.47
N ARG A 8 24.80 -49.65 34.11
CA ARG A 8 24.47 -48.19 33.92
C ARG A 8 23.79 -47.98 32.59
N ILE A 9 22.51 -47.66 32.63
CA ILE A 9 21.75 -47.18 31.46
C ILE A 9 22.16 -45.74 31.18
N LYS A 10 22.80 -45.48 30.05
CA LYS A 10 23.02 -44.11 29.51
C LYS A 10 21.78 -43.68 28.76
N ILE A 11 21.02 -42.76 29.34
CA ILE A 11 19.94 -42.07 28.64
C ILE A 11 20.60 -41.00 27.77
N LEU A 12 20.64 -41.20 26.47
CA LEU A 12 20.93 -40.13 25.48
C LEU A 12 19.65 -39.29 25.29
N ALA A 13 19.66 -38.10 25.85
CA ALA A 13 18.65 -37.11 25.52
C ALA A 13 18.93 -36.57 24.09
N ALA A 14 18.16 -37.02 23.10
CA ALA A 14 18.16 -36.43 21.77
C ALA A 14 17.41 -35.10 21.85
N ILE A 15 18.14 -34.00 21.86
CA ILE A 15 17.57 -32.66 21.66
C ILE A 15 17.17 -32.58 20.19
N ALA A 16 15.88 -32.73 19.90
CA ALA A 16 15.31 -32.44 18.59
C ALA A 16 15.40 -30.93 18.36
N LEU A 17 16.37 -30.50 17.58
CA LEU A 17 16.36 -29.15 16.96
C LEU A 17 15.20 -29.10 15.98
N LEU A 18 14.06 -28.57 16.41
CA LEU A 18 13.01 -28.14 15.52
C LEU A 18 13.60 -27.02 14.64
N PRO A 19 13.47 -27.11 13.31
CA PRO A 19 13.89 -25.99 12.46
C PRO A 19 13.07 -24.77 12.87
N LEU A 20 13.73 -23.68 13.26
CA LEU A 20 13.10 -22.37 13.32
C LEU A 20 12.65 -22.05 11.89
N VAL A 21 11.38 -22.24 11.61
CA VAL A 21 10.75 -21.68 10.43
C VAL A 21 10.69 -20.18 10.66
N THR A 22 11.69 -19.47 10.18
CA THR A 22 11.67 -18.03 10.10
C THR A 22 10.62 -17.65 9.07
N PHE A 23 9.39 -17.39 9.51
CA PHE A 23 8.44 -16.66 8.69
C PHE A 23 9.01 -15.25 8.53
N ALA A 24 9.54 -14.95 7.36
CA ALA A 24 9.94 -13.59 7.00
C ALA A 24 8.71 -12.69 7.12
N ALA A 25 8.91 -11.47 7.60
CA ALA A 25 7.89 -10.44 7.63
C ALA A 25 7.25 -10.34 6.24
N GLU A 26 6.00 -10.79 6.10
CA GLU A 26 5.41 -11.00 4.79
C GLU A 26 4.78 -9.72 4.24
N ILE A 27 5.57 -8.96 3.49
CA ILE A 27 4.97 -8.10 2.47
C ILE A 27 4.39 -9.01 1.38
N PRO A 28 3.11 -8.84 0.98
CA PRO A 28 2.48 -9.73 0.00
C PRO A 28 3.26 -9.75 -1.31
N ASP A 29 3.18 -10.87 -2.02
CA ASP A 29 3.65 -10.94 -3.40
C ASP A 29 2.73 -10.13 -4.34
N THR A 30 3.13 -10.02 -5.62
CA THR A 30 2.37 -9.27 -6.64
C THR A 30 1.18 -10.04 -7.22
N VAL A 31 0.64 -11.04 -6.52
CA VAL A 31 -0.63 -11.69 -6.89
C VAL A 31 -1.79 -10.82 -6.47
N PHE A 32 -2.60 -10.44 -7.43
CA PHE A 32 -3.77 -9.58 -7.22
C PHE A 32 -4.87 -10.33 -6.42
N PRO A 33 -5.56 -9.74 -5.46
CA PRO A 33 -5.48 -8.36 -4.96
C PRO A 33 -4.74 -8.22 -3.61
N LYS A 34 -3.81 -9.10 -3.26
CA LYS A 34 -3.22 -9.23 -1.91
C LYS A 34 -2.77 -7.92 -1.26
N GLY A 35 -2.32 -6.95 -2.04
CA GLY A 35 -1.84 -5.65 -1.55
C GLY A 35 -2.70 -4.45 -1.97
N VAL A 36 -3.90 -4.69 -2.49
CA VAL A 36 -4.83 -3.60 -2.82
C VAL A 36 -5.45 -3.06 -1.54
N GLY A 37 -5.21 -1.78 -1.25
CA GLY A 37 -5.64 -1.18 0.00
C GLY A 37 -6.29 0.18 -0.16
N VAL A 38 -6.82 0.68 0.97
CA VAL A 38 -7.48 1.97 1.08
C VAL A 38 -7.16 2.62 2.42
N ASN A 39 -7.05 3.94 2.44
CA ASN A 39 -6.90 4.73 3.68
C ASN A 39 -8.27 4.95 4.32
N ILE A 40 -8.32 4.96 5.67
CA ILE A 40 -9.50 5.31 6.46
C ILE A 40 -9.14 6.32 7.53
N HIS A 41 -10.14 6.99 8.15
CA HIS A 41 -9.98 7.98 9.20
C HIS A 41 -10.84 7.69 10.45
N PHE A 42 -11.06 6.40 10.75
CA PHE A 42 -11.88 5.99 11.90
C PHE A 42 -11.34 4.71 12.56
N THR A 43 -11.70 4.50 13.84
CA THR A 43 -11.32 3.31 14.61
C THR A 43 -12.53 2.49 15.07
N ARG A 44 -13.62 3.13 15.49
CA ARG A 44 -14.81 2.49 16.09
C ARG A 44 -16.10 2.88 15.40
N GLY A 45 -17.13 2.02 15.51
CA GLY A 45 -18.50 2.34 15.11
C GLY A 45 -18.73 2.45 13.61
N HIS A 46 -17.89 1.83 12.79
CA HIS A 46 -17.88 1.93 11.33
C HIS A 46 -18.02 0.57 10.63
N GLU A 47 -18.80 -0.36 11.19
CA GLU A 47 -18.97 -1.72 10.65
C GLU A 47 -19.47 -1.70 9.21
N LYS A 48 -20.42 -0.79 8.89
CA LYS A 48 -20.96 -0.64 7.52
C LYS A 48 -19.88 -0.20 6.54
N ASP A 49 -19.00 0.72 6.93
CA ASP A 49 -17.82 1.14 6.13
C ASP A 49 -16.93 -0.07 5.87
N LEU A 50 -16.58 -0.84 6.91
CA LEU A 50 -15.71 -2.02 6.80
C LEU A 50 -16.36 -3.14 5.96
N ASP A 51 -17.66 -3.32 6.04
CA ASP A 51 -18.39 -4.29 5.20
C ASP A 51 -18.33 -3.91 3.72
N LEU A 52 -18.47 -2.62 3.40
CA LEU A 52 -18.37 -2.12 2.02
C LEU A 52 -16.92 -2.20 1.51
N ILE A 53 -15.91 -1.91 2.34
CA ILE A 53 -14.49 -2.09 2.02
C ILE A 53 -14.20 -3.56 1.67
N ALA A 54 -14.69 -4.48 2.49
CA ALA A 54 -14.57 -5.92 2.25
C ALA A 54 -15.31 -6.36 0.98
N ALA A 55 -16.54 -5.85 0.75
CA ALA A 55 -17.34 -6.13 -0.44
C ALA A 55 -16.71 -5.58 -1.73
N ALA A 56 -15.97 -4.47 -1.66
CA ALA A 56 -15.16 -3.99 -2.76
C ALA A 56 -13.96 -4.90 -3.05
N GLY A 57 -13.53 -5.68 -2.05
CA GLY A 57 -12.43 -6.65 -2.16
C GLY A 57 -11.07 -6.15 -1.69
N PHE A 58 -10.99 -4.97 -1.07
CA PHE A 58 -9.74 -4.48 -0.47
C PHE A 58 -9.16 -5.47 0.54
N LYS A 59 -7.84 -5.57 0.59
CA LYS A 59 -7.10 -6.50 1.44
C LYS A 59 -6.22 -5.82 2.47
N VAL A 60 -6.02 -4.51 2.36
CA VAL A 60 -5.21 -3.72 3.28
C VAL A 60 -5.98 -2.45 3.64
N VAL A 61 -6.00 -2.09 4.91
CA VAL A 61 -6.53 -0.81 5.40
C VAL A 61 -5.42 -0.06 6.09
N ARG A 62 -5.12 1.16 5.62
CA ARG A 62 -4.14 2.07 6.22
C ARG A 62 -4.85 3.08 7.11
N MET A 63 -4.32 3.28 8.33
CA MET A 63 -4.90 4.15 9.35
C MET A 63 -3.81 4.72 10.27
N ASP A 64 -3.97 5.97 10.71
CA ASP A 64 -3.13 6.57 11.74
C ASP A 64 -3.23 5.78 13.05
N PHE A 65 -2.07 5.50 13.67
CA PHE A 65 -1.95 4.91 15.00
C PHE A 65 -1.41 5.97 15.93
N LEU A 66 -2.33 6.78 16.47
CA LEU A 66 -2.01 8.06 17.12
C LEU A 66 -1.39 7.88 18.51
N TRP A 67 -0.16 8.38 18.65
CA TRP A 67 0.57 8.28 19.92
C TRP A 67 -0.14 8.97 21.09
N ASP A 68 -0.67 10.18 20.91
CA ASP A 68 -1.33 10.95 21.95
C ASP A 68 -2.68 10.35 22.39
N ARG A 69 -3.35 9.60 21.52
CA ARG A 69 -4.58 8.88 21.86
C ARG A 69 -4.31 7.62 22.66
N THR A 70 -3.22 6.95 22.36
CA THR A 70 -2.87 5.64 22.96
C THR A 70 -1.98 5.77 24.19
N GLU A 71 -1.30 6.91 24.42
CA GLU A 71 -0.51 7.21 25.62
C GLU A 71 -0.93 8.57 26.19
N ARG A 72 -1.98 8.57 27.02
CA ARG A 72 -2.49 9.78 27.70
C ARG A 72 -1.77 10.09 29.01
N ARG A 73 -1.03 9.11 29.55
CA ARG A 73 -0.12 9.23 30.69
C ARG A 73 1.17 8.52 30.36
N ARG A 74 2.30 9.06 30.79
CA ARG A 74 3.62 8.52 30.46
C ARG A 74 3.74 7.04 30.85
N GLY A 75 3.98 6.17 29.86
CA GLY A 75 4.16 4.73 30.02
C GLY A 75 2.87 3.92 30.24
N GLU A 76 1.69 4.54 30.22
CA GLU A 76 0.40 3.87 30.29
C GLU A 76 -0.25 3.87 28.92
N TYR A 77 -0.46 2.69 28.33
CA TYR A 77 -0.97 2.54 26.96
C TYR A 77 -2.38 1.97 26.96
N ASP A 78 -3.27 2.59 26.18
CA ASP A 78 -4.62 2.12 25.88
C ASP A 78 -4.75 1.75 24.41
N TRP A 79 -4.77 0.47 24.11
CA TRP A 79 -4.87 -0.06 22.76
C TRP A 79 -6.30 -0.38 22.33
N SER A 80 -7.29 -0.15 23.18
CA SER A 80 -8.66 -0.66 23.03
C SER A 80 -9.33 -0.26 21.72
N GLU A 81 -9.08 0.95 21.19
CA GLU A 81 -9.62 1.38 19.89
C GLU A 81 -9.03 0.58 18.73
N TYR A 82 -7.73 0.33 18.77
CA TYR A 82 -7.03 -0.39 17.71
C TYR A 82 -7.19 -1.90 17.84
N ASP A 83 -7.41 -2.44 19.04
CA ASP A 83 -7.81 -3.83 19.24
C ASP A 83 -9.16 -4.13 18.57
N GLU A 84 -10.12 -3.21 18.72
CA GLU A 84 -11.43 -3.31 18.09
C GLU A 84 -11.32 -3.22 16.57
N LEU A 85 -10.62 -2.19 16.05
CA LEU A 85 -10.39 -2.03 14.61
C LEU A 85 -9.69 -3.26 14.02
N THR A 86 -8.57 -3.69 14.62
CA THR A 86 -7.82 -4.84 14.14
C THR A 86 -8.68 -6.10 14.10
N SER A 87 -9.46 -6.36 15.16
CA SER A 87 -10.38 -7.51 15.21
C SER A 87 -11.46 -7.44 14.13
N ASN A 88 -11.98 -6.25 13.85
CA ASN A 88 -12.97 -6.03 12.81
C ASN A 88 -12.42 -6.18 11.39
N LEU A 89 -11.15 -5.79 11.17
CA LEU A 89 -10.43 -6.00 9.92
C LEU A 89 -10.13 -7.49 9.70
N GLU A 90 -9.62 -8.18 10.72
CA GLU A 90 -9.29 -9.61 10.65
C GLU A 90 -10.51 -10.48 10.34
N LYS A 91 -11.68 -10.21 10.95
CA LYS A 91 -12.96 -10.88 10.65
C LYS A 91 -13.34 -10.79 9.17
N ARG A 92 -12.85 -9.77 8.46
CA ARG A 92 -13.14 -9.51 7.04
C ARG A 92 -11.99 -9.91 6.11
N GLY A 93 -10.93 -10.52 6.65
CA GLY A 93 -9.73 -10.90 5.89
C GLY A 93 -8.98 -9.69 5.32
N ILE A 94 -8.97 -8.59 6.06
CA ILE A 94 -8.27 -7.33 5.73
C ILE A 94 -7.10 -7.16 6.69
N ARG A 95 -5.93 -6.85 6.15
CA ARG A 95 -4.70 -6.64 6.90
C ARG A 95 -4.60 -5.19 7.39
N PRO A 96 -4.31 -4.94 8.68
CA PRO A 96 -4.06 -3.60 9.18
C PRO A 96 -2.68 -3.10 8.75
N TYR A 97 -2.62 -1.83 8.35
CA TYR A 97 -1.41 -1.08 8.02
C TYR A 97 -1.47 0.22 8.84
N TYR A 98 -0.73 0.26 9.95
CA TYR A 98 -0.80 1.36 10.90
C TYR A 98 0.40 2.29 10.77
N ILE A 99 0.09 3.59 10.75
CA ILE A 99 1.08 4.67 10.75
C ILE A 99 1.38 5.04 12.19
N LEU A 100 2.59 4.79 12.66
CA LEU A 100 3.04 5.23 13.97
C LEU A 100 3.24 6.75 13.97
N ASP A 101 2.28 7.51 14.43
CA ASP A 101 2.24 8.97 14.43
C ASP A 101 1.21 9.52 15.46
N TYR A 102 1.02 10.79 15.66
CA TYR A 102 2.00 11.81 15.39
C TYR A 102 2.83 12.06 16.66
N SER A 103 2.85 13.30 17.18
CA SER A 103 3.60 13.65 18.37
C SER A 103 2.72 13.60 19.61
N ASN A 104 3.35 13.58 20.80
CA ASN A 104 2.65 13.56 22.07
C ASN A 104 3.13 14.71 22.98
N SER A 105 2.19 15.54 23.45
CA SER A 105 2.46 16.71 24.31
C SER A 105 3.04 16.33 25.68
N LEU A 106 2.97 15.07 26.08
CA LEU A 106 3.69 14.57 27.26
C LEU A 106 5.20 14.68 27.10
N TYR A 107 5.71 14.67 25.87
CA TYR A 107 7.15 14.56 25.56
C TYR A 107 7.71 15.72 24.75
N GLU A 108 6.89 16.42 23.97
CA GLU A 108 7.31 17.55 23.15
C GLU A 108 6.49 18.80 23.42
N ALA A 109 7.11 19.95 23.20
CA ALA A 109 6.47 21.24 23.40
C ALA A 109 5.50 21.59 22.26
N THR A 110 4.51 22.40 22.58
CA THR A 110 3.66 23.07 21.60
C THR A 110 4.50 24.03 20.77
N VAL A 111 4.38 23.95 19.44
CA VAL A 111 4.95 24.88 18.47
C VAL A 111 3.83 25.61 17.73
N ILE A 112 4.14 26.83 17.30
CA ILE A 112 3.24 27.63 16.49
C ILE A 112 3.76 27.57 15.06
N THR A 113 2.94 27.07 14.16
CA THR A 113 3.23 27.03 12.72
C THR A 113 2.22 27.88 11.96
N GLN A 114 2.66 28.54 10.89
CA GLN A 114 1.72 29.17 9.97
C GLN A 114 1.12 28.09 9.06
N ASN A 115 -0.20 28.07 8.97
CA ASN A 115 -0.85 27.22 7.99
C ASN A 115 -0.67 27.85 6.60
N PRO A 116 0.05 27.21 5.66
CA PRO A 116 0.30 27.76 4.33
C PRO A 116 -0.98 27.97 3.50
N ASP A 117 -2.05 27.21 3.79
CA ASP A 117 -3.29 27.26 3.01
C ASP A 117 -4.25 28.35 3.48
N THR A 118 -4.15 28.81 4.70
CA THR A 118 -5.13 29.75 5.25
C THR A 118 -4.60 31.15 5.45
N LEU A 119 -3.28 31.41 5.45
CA LEU A 119 -2.65 32.69 5.78
C LEU A 119 -3.20 33.33 7.10
N ARG A 120 -4.04 32.61 7.80
CA ARG A 120 -4.74 32.99 9.02
C ARG A 120 -4.50 31.92 10.08
N ALA A 121 -4.30 32.38 11.27
CA ALA A 121 -4.17 31.62 12.48
C ALA A 121 -2.87 30.80 12.60
N GLU A 122 -2.19 31.08 13.67
CA GLU A 122 -1.19 30.22 14.26
C GLU A 122 -1.79 28.85 14.54
N ASP A 123 -1.36 27.83 13.80
CA ASP A 123 -1.71 26.45 14.11
C ASP A 123 -0.84 26.00 15.30
N ARG A 124 -1.49 25.71 16.43
CA ARG A 124 -0.83 25.18 17.62
C ARG A 124 -0.76 23.67 17.51
N SER A 125 0.42 23.17 17.25
CA SER A 125 0.70 21.74 17.12
C SER A 125 1.79 21.31 18.10
N THR A 126 1.88 20.01 18.38
CA THR A 126 3.01 19.45 19.11
C THR A 126 4.18 19.24 18.17
N ALA A 127 5.40 19.63 18.58
CA ALA A 127 6.61 19.41 17.78
C ALA A 127 6.83 17.91 17.51
N ALA A 128 7.40 17.56 16.36
CA ALA A 128 7.84 16.20 16.09
C ALA A 128 8.88 15.72 17.12
N PRO A 129 8.97 14.42 17.41
CA PRO A 129 9.95 13.88 18.36
C PRO A 129 11.38 14.11 17.85
N ARG A 130 12.06 15.10 18.42
CA ARG A 130 13.40 15.53 17.99
C ARG A 130 14.44 15.54 19.10
N ARG A 131 13.99 15.47 20.36
CA ARG A 131 14.88 15.39 21.53
C ARG A 131 15.17 13.93 21.85
N PRO A 132 16.34 13.59 22.40
CA PRO A 132 16.67 12.20 22.75
C PRO A 132 15.61 11.54 23.63
N GLU A 133 15.02 12.28 24.58
CA GLU A 133 13.95 11.79 25.46
C GLU A 133 12.66 11.45 24.70
N SER A 134 12.20 12.33 23.81
CA SER A 134 10.97 12.12 23.04
C SER A 134 11.16 11.03 21.98
N ILE A 135 12.32 10.96 21.34
CA ILE A 135 12.67 9.85 20.41
C ILE A 135 12.66 8.52 21.15
N ALA A 136 13.27 8.46 22.36
CA ALA A 136 13.27 7.23 23.16
C ALA A 136 11.86 6.86 23.64
N ALA A 137 11.01 7.83 23.96
CA ALA A 137 9.63 7.59 24.36
C ALA A 137 8.78 7.06 23.20
N PHE A 138 8.89 7.67 22.02
CA PHE A 138 8.23 7.20 20.79
C PHE A 138 8.65 5.77 20.44
N ALA A 139 9.95 5.47 20.50
CA ALA A 139 10.48 4.14 20.23
C ALA A 139 9.94 3.09 21.22
N ARG A 140 9.85 3.42 22.53
CA ARG A 140 9.25 2.53 23.54
C ARG A 140 7.77 2.29 23.31
N TRP A 141 7.01 3.34 22.98
CA TRP A 141 5.60 3.24 22.64
C TRP A 141 5.38 2.35 21.41
N ALA A 142 6.12 2.58 20.32
CA ALA A 142 6.07 1.77 19.10
C ALA A 142 6.43 0.29 19.35
N ALA A 143 7.44 0.04 20.18
CA ALA A 143 7.82 -1.32 20.60
C ALA A 143 6.71 -2.00 21.42
N ALA A 144 6.09 -1.26 22.35
CA ALA A 144 4.96 -1.77 23.13
C ALA A 144 3.75 -2.10 22.23
N ALA A 145 3.44 -1.25 21.24
CA ALA A 145 2.42 -1.52 20.24
C ALA A 145 2.74 -2.77 19.41
N ALA A 146 3.96 -2.88 18.87
CA ALA A 146 4.37 -4.04 18.08
C ALA A 146 4.30 -5.34 18.89
N ASN A 147 4.69 -5.30 20.16
CA ASN A 147 4.58 -6.46 21.07
C ASN A 147 3.11 -6.82 21.35
N HIS A 148 2.24 -5.83 21.58
CA HIS A 148 0.82 -6.04 21.84
C HIS A 148 0.10 -6.69 20.65
N PHE A 149 0.37 -6.19 19.44
CA PHE A 149 -0.23 -6.69 18.19
C PHE A 149 0.58 -7.82 17.53
N ARG A 150 1.56 -8.43 18.23
CA ARG A 150 2.36 -9.53 17.69
C ARG A 150 1.48 -10.68 17.19
N GLY A 151 1.78 -11.16 15.97
CA GLY A 151 1.03 -12.23 15.31
C GLY A 151 -0.27 -11.79 14.64
N ARG A 152 -0.65 -10.50 14.72
CA ARG A 152 -1.84 -9.94 14.06
C ARG A 152 -1.53 -9.37 12.66
N HIS A 153 -0.37 -9.68 12.11
CA HIS A 153 0.06 -9.32 10.75
C HIS A 153 0.03 -7.82 10.43
N VAL A 154 0.15 -6.96 11.44
CA VAL A 154 0.19 -5.50 11.26
C VAL A 154 1.42 -5.09 10.46
N ILE A 155 1.23 -4.15 9.51
CA ILE A 155 2.32 -3.41 8.87
C ILE A 155 2.49 -2.10 9.63
N TRP A 156 3.69 -1.85 10.13
CA TRP A 156 4.04 -0.65 10.88
C TRP A 156 4.76 0.35 9.97
N GLU A 157 4.16 1.48 9.70
CA GLU A 157 4.76 2.59 8.99
C GLU A 157 5.27 3.65 9.95
N ILE A 158 6.50 4.09 9.78
CA ILE A 158 7.11 5.05 10.72
C ILE A 158 6.88 6.46 10.22
N TRP A 159 5.95 7.17 10.89
CA TRP A 159 5.53 8.52 10.60
C TRP A 159 4.77 8.65 9.28
N ASN A 160 4.09 9.81 9.11
CA ASN A 160 3.43 10.21 7.88
C ASN A 160 4.12 11.45 7.31
N GLU A 161 4.58 11.38 6.06
CA GLU A 161 5.12 12.48 5.25
C GLU A 161 6.13 13.40 5.99
N PRO A 162 7.23 12.86 6.55
CA PRO A 162 8.18 13.62 7.35
C PRO A 162 8.98 14.68 6.57
N ASN A 163 8.77 14.77 5.27
CA ASN A 163 9.41 15.70 4.36
C ASN A 163 8.60 16.98 4.08
N ILE A 164 7.41 17.09 4.67
CA ILE A 164 6.54 18.26 4.58
C ILE A 164 6.03 18.67 5.98
N GLU A 165 5.02 19.49 6.05
CA GLU A 165 4.50 20.15 7.28
C GLU A 165 3.99 19.19 8.37
N PHE A 166 3.85 17.91 8.10
CA PHE A 166 3.54 16.91 9.14
C PHE A 166 4.71 16.66 10.10
N TRP A 167 5.94 17.07 9.73
CA TRP A 167 7.08 17.15 10.65
C TRP A 167 7.21 18.57 11.21
N LYS A 168 6.70 18.80 12.42
CA LYS A 168 6.63 20.13 13.04
C LYS A 168 7.91 20.47 13.80
N PRO A 169 8.38 21.75 13.83
CA PRO A 169 7.79 22.90 13.13
C PRO A 169 8.15 22.94 11.64
N GLU A 170 9.18 22.27 11.22
CA GLU A 170 9.68 22.19 9.83
C GLU A 170 10.34 20.83 9.55
N PRO A 171 10.29 20.35 8.31
CA PRO A 171 10.91 19.08 7.92
C PRO A 171 12.42 19.05 8.18
N ASP A 172 12.88 18.04 8.91
CA ASP A 172 14.32 17.77 9.14
C ASP A 172 14.63 16.27 8.95
N VAL A 173 15.31 15.97 7.87
CA VAL A 173 15.66 14.58 7.54
C VAL A 173 16.60 13.94 8.57
N LYS A 174 17.45 14.70 9.28
CA LYS A 174 18.37 14.13 10.28
C LYS A 174 17.61 13.74 11.54
N GLN A 175 16.68 14.61 11.98
CA GLN A 175 15.81 14.32 13.11
C GLN A 175 14.92 13.12 12.81
N TYR A 176 14.31 13.06 11.62
CA TYR A 176 13.50 11.93 11.20
C TYR A 176 14.32 10.63 11.15
N ILE A 177 15.53 10.65 10.60
CA ILE A 177 16.42 9.48 10.57
C ILE A 177 16.70 8.97 12.00
N ALA A 178 16.96 9.87 12.95
CA ALA A 178 17.20 9.49 14.34
C ALA A 178 15.97 8.80 14.95
N LEU A 179 14.76 9.36 14.74
CA LEU A 179 13.50 8.75 15.16
C LEU A 179 13.31 7.37 14.51
N ALA A 180 13.43 7.29 13.18
CA ALA A 180 13.16 6.06 12.43
C ALA A 180 14.09 4.92 12.86
N ILE A 181 15.40 5.17 12.99
CA ILE A 181 16.35 4.15 13.42
C ILE A 181 16.07 3.69 14.86
N ALA A 182 15.82 4.62 15.79
CA ALA A 182 15.51 4.26 17.18
C ALA A 182 14.23 3.42 17.26
N THR A 183 13.18 3.81 16.52
CA THR A 183 11.90 3.10 16.48
C THR A 183 12.03 1.72 15.85
N CYS A 184 12.73 1.60 14.71
CA CYS A 184 12.98 0.31 14.06
C CYS A 184 13.70 -0.66 15.00
N LYS A 185 14.76 -0.21 15.67
CA LYS A 185 15.52 -1.05 16.62
C LYS A 185 14.61 -1.55 17.74
N ALA A 186 13.87 -0.66 18.37
CA ALA A 186 12.98 -1.00 19.47
C ALA A 186 11.86 -1.98 19.05
N ILE A 187 11.27 -1.80 17.86
CA ILE A 187 10.29 -2.75 17.32
C ILE A 187 10.94 -4.11 17.04
N ARG A 188 12.14 -4.15 16.43
CA ARG A 188 12.84 -5.41 16.14
C ARG A 188 13.23 -6.19 17.42
N GLU A 189 13.57 -5.49 18.50
CA GLU A 189 13.83 -6.11 19.80
C GLU A 189 12.54 -6.68 20.41
N ALA A 190 11.43 -5.94 20.30
CA ALA A 190 10.14 -6.34 20.85
C ALA A 190 9.46 -7.44 20.01
N ASP A 191 9.48 -7.33 18.70
CA ASP A 191 8.95 -8.30 17.74
C ASP A 191 9.88 -8.44 16.52
N PRO A 192 10.77 -9.44 16.50
CA PRO A 192 11.69 -9.67 15.38
C PRO A 192 11.00 -9.93 14.03
N GLN A 193 9.72 -10.34 14.04
CA GLN A 193 8.94 -10.66 12.84
C GLN A 193 8.01 -9.53 12.40
N ALA A 194 7.99 -8.38 13.08
CA ALA A 194 7.18 -7.23 12.70
C ALA A 194 7.49 -6.79 11.26
N THR A 195 6.47 -6.43 10.50
CA THR A 195 6.64 -5.81 9.18
C THR A 195 6.81 -4.30 9.36
N ILE A 196 7.97 -3.73 9.00
CA ILE A 196 8.29 -2.32 9.21
C ILE A 196 8.56 -1.65 7.87
N VAL A 197 7.89 -0.55 7.59
CA VAL A 197 8.07 0.26 6.39
C VAL A 197 8.30 1.74 6.73
N ALA A 198 9.03 2.44 5.90
CA ALA A 198 9.35 3.86 5.99
C ALA A 198 9.93 4.34 4.64
N PRO A 199 10.05 5.63 4.36
CA PRO A 199 9.77 6.80 5.18
C PRO A 199 8.41 7.45 4.95
N ALA A 200 7.52 6.88 4.13
CA ALA A 200 6.21 7.45 3.82
C ALA A 200 6.27 8.90 3.30
N THR A 201 7.19 9.18 2.39
CA THR A 201 7.38 10.56 1.92
C THR A 201 6.27 11.01 0.99
N SER A 202 5.81 12.26 1.17
CA SER A 202 5.05 12.96 0.14
C SER A 202 5.86 13.04 -1.15
N LYS A 203 5.34 12.47 -2.23
CA LYS A 203 6.01 12.37 -3.54
C LYS A 203 7.39 11.67 -3.45
N PHE A 204 8.33 12.13 -4.27
CA PHE A 204 9.71 11.60 -4.34
C PHE A 204 10.74 12.71 -4.04
N PRO A 205 10.88 13.17 -2.80
CA PRO A 205 11.88 14.17 -2.42
C PRO A 205 13.28 13.57 -2.47
N TRP A 206 13.92 13.56 -3.63
CA TRP A 206 15.16 12.82 -3.91
C TRP A 206 16.30 13.11 -2.94
N GLY A 207 16.44 14.37 -2.48
CA GLY A 207 17.45 14.75 -1.49
C GLY A 207 17.22 14.11 -0.14
N PHE A 208 15.96 14.07 0.31
CA PHE A 208 15.52 13.42 1.54
C PHE A 208 15.70 11.91 1.45
N LEU A 209 15.16 11.28 0.41
CA LEU A 209 15.26 9.84 0.16
C LEU A 209 16.71 9.36 0.11
N LYS A 210 17.59 10.10 -0.57
CA LYS A 210 19.03 9.76 -0.63
C LYS A 210 19.69 9.77 0.75
N LYS A 211 19.42 10.78 1.59
CA LYS A 211 19.97 10.87 2.95
C LYS A 211 19.42 9.75 3.82
N PHE A 212 18.09 9.52 3.77
CA PHE A 212 17.40 8.48 4.52
C PHE A 212 17.95 7.09 4.20
N LEU A 213 17.97 6.69 2.92
CA LEU A 213 18.42 5.36 2.51
C LEU A 213 19.90 5.09 2.79
N LYS A 214 20.75 6.13 2.82
CA LYS A 214 22.17 6.01 3.16
C LYS A 214 22.48 6.01 4.66
N SER A 215 21.47 6.16 5.52
CA SER A 215 21.67 6.26 6.98
C SER A 215 21.89 4.93 7.70
N GLY A 216 21.78 3.79 6.99
CA GLY A 216 21.80 2.44 7.58
C GLY A 216 20.41 1.95 8.01
N VAL A 217 19.34 2.75 7.83
CA VAL A 217 17.97 2.37 8.20
C VAL A 217 17.47 1.12 7.45
N LEU A 218 18.00 0.87 6.24
CA LEU A 218 17.62 -0.29 5.43
C LEU A 218 17.88 -1.63 6.11
N ASP A 219 18.79 -1.71 7.08
CA ASP A 219 19.03 -2.93 7.87
C ASP A 219 17.78 -3.40 8.61
N TYR A 220 16.89 -2.48 8.95
CA TYR A 220 15.72 -2.73 9.78
C TYR A 220 14.40 -2.80 9.00
N LEU A 221 14.35 -2.24 7.77
CA LEU A 221 13.13 -2.13 6.98
C LEU A 221 12.84 -3.39 6.16
N ASP A 222 11.54 -3.65 5.96
CA ASP A 222 10.99 -4.66 5.05
C ASP A 222 10.45 -4.06 3.76
N GLY A 223 10.21 -2.75 3.72
CA GLY A 223 9.80 -2.01 2.53
C GLY A 223 10.12 -0.53 2.62
N VAL A 224 10.25 0.11 1.45
CA VAL A 224 10.43 1.56 1.32
C VAL A 224 9.11 2.15 0.85
N SER A 225 8.41 2.90 1.72
CA SER A 225 7.12 3.53 1.41
C SER A 225 7.29 4.96 0.90
N VAL A 226 6.45 5.30 -0.06
CA VAL A 226 6.31 6.65 -0.64
C VAL A 226 4.85 6.90 -0.98
N HIS A 227 4.44 8.17 -1.04
CA HIS A 227 3.13 8.62 -1.47
C HIS A 227 3.25 9.29 -2.85
N PRO A 228 3.10 8.55 -3.95
CA PRO A 228 3.48 9.03 -5.29
C PRO A 228 2.44 9.97 -5.93
N TYR A 229 1.89 10.91 -5.17
CA TYR A 229 0.92 11.88 -5.65
C TYR A 229 1.35 12.57 -6.94
N ARG A 230 0.39 12.77 -7.84
CA ARG A 230 0.52 13.47 -9.12
C ARG A 230 -0.43 14.67 -9.17
N SER A 231 -0.17 15.57 -10.11
CA SER A 231 -1.20 16.56 -10.46
C SER A 231 -2.39 15.87 -11.13
N GLU A 232 -3.54 16.50 -11.10
CA GLU A 232 -4.80 15.99 -11.65
C GLU A 232 -4.73 15.72 -13.16
N GLU A 233 -3.80 16.38 -13.86
CA GLU A 233 -3.56 16.16 -15.29
C GLU A 233 -2.61 14.99 -15.58
N SER A 234 -1.80 14.62 -14.60
CA SER A 234 -0.77 13.58 -14.76
C SER A 234 -1.32 12.19 -14.45
N PRO A 235 -1.36 11.28 -15.43
CA PRO A 235 -1.89 9.94 -15.22
C PRO A 235 -0.98 9.09 -14.34
N PRO A 236 -1.55 8.05 -13.66
CA PRO A 236 -0.81 7.17 -12.76
C PRO A 236 0.46 6.56 -13.36
N GLU A 237 0.47 6.30 -14.64
CA GLU A 237 1.58 5.68 -15.37
C GLU A 237 2.88 6.50 -15.29
N THR A 238 2.79 7.79 -15.00
CA THR A 238 3.96 8.67 -14.83
C THR A 238 4.79 8.33 -13.60
N ALA A 239 4.26 7.57 -12.65
CA ALA A 239 5.01 7.11 -11.48
C ALA A 239 6.08 6.04 -11.81
N ALA A 240 5.98 5.38 -12.96
CA ALA A 240 6.89 4.28 -13.32
C ALA A 240 8.37 4.68 -13.34
N GLU A 241 8.71 5.86 -13.87
CA GLU A 241 10.09 6.33 -13.91
C GLU A 241 10.62 6.70 -12.52
N ASP A 242 9.77 7.25 -11.64
CA ASP A 242 10.15 7.56 -10.28
C ASP A 242 10.38 6.27 -9.47
N TYR A 243 9.54 5.25 -9.63
CA TYR A 243 9.79 3.94 -9.01
C TYR A 243 11.09 3.31 -9.49
N LYS A 244 11.38 3.39 -10.78
CA LYS A 244 12.65 2.91 -11.34
C LYS A 244 13.85 3.62 -10.71
N ARG A 245 13.79 4.94 -10.61
CA ARG A 245 14.83 5.75 -9.96
C ARG A 245 14.98 5.42 -8.48
N LEU A 246 13.86 5.25 -7.75
CA LEU A 246 13.88 4.88 -6.34
C LEU A 246 14.50 3.49 -6.14
N ARG A 247 14.19 2.52 -7.00
CA ARG A 247 14.78 1.18 -6.96
C ARG A 247 16.30 1.22 -7.17
N GLN A 248 16.77 2.05 -8.10
CA GLN A 248 18.21 2.28 -8.29
C GLN A 248 18.87 2.87 -7.03
N LEU A 249 18.20 3.83 -6.39
CA LEU A 249 18.69 4.46 -5.17
C LEU A 249 18.73 3.48 -3.98
N ILE A 250 17.72 2.63 -3.83
CA ILE A 250 17.71 1.52 -2.87
C ILE A 250 18.91 0.59 -3.14
N GLY A 251 19.10 0.13 -4.38
CA GLY A 251 20.19 -0.76 -4.75
C GLY A 251 21.57 -0.18 -4.47
N GLN A 252 21.76 1.14 -4.63
CA GLN A 252 23.02 1.85 -4.32
C GLN A 252 23.25 2.06 -2.82
N SER A 253 22.22 1.98 -2.00
CA SER A 253 22.26 2.29 -0.57
C SER A 253 22.17 1.04 0.31
N ALA A 254 21.76 -0.08 -0.27
CA ALA A 254 21.51 -1.33 0.45
C ALA A 254 22.81 -1.96 0.98
N PRO A 255 22.84 -2.44 2.24
CA PRO A 255 24.01 -3.04 2.87
C PRO A 255 24.37 -4.42 2.31
N ASN A 256 23.40 -5.12 1.70
CA ASN A 256 23.59 -6.46 1.15
C ASN A 256 22.59 -6.75 0.02
N GLU A 257 22.73 -7.91 -0.65
CA GLU A 257 21.90 -8.29 -1.80
C GLU A 257 20.42 -8.50 -1.44
N ALA A 258 20.10 -8.95 -0.24
CA ALA A 258 18.71 -9.11 0.19
C ALA A 258 18.01 -7.74 0.31
N LYS A 259 18.68 -6.75 0.88
CA LYS A 259 18.16 -5.40 1.04
C LYS A 259 18.05 -4.61 -0.27
N LYS A 260 18.79 -4.99 -1.31
CA LYS A 260 18.59 -4.43 -2.67
C LYS A 260 17.23 -4.76 -3.25
N LYS A 261 16.62 -5.85 -2.81
CA LYS A 261 15.35 -6.38 -3.32
C LYS A 261 14.14 -6.04 -2.47
N ILE A 262 14.30 -5.28 -1.38
CA ILE A 262 13.14 -4.89 -0.57
C ILE A 262 12.15 -4.10 -1.44
N PRO A 263 10.83 -4.36 -1.26
CA PRO A 263 9.82 -3.76 -2.11
C PRO A 263 9.66 -2.26 -1.85
N ILE A 264 9.24 -1.55 -2.89
CA ILE A 264 8.66 -0.21 -2.78
C ILE A 264 7.17 -0.39 -2.45
N ILE A 265 6.66 0.43 -1.54
CA ILE A 265 5.26 0.47 -1.14
C ILE A 265 4.67 1.81 -1.59
N SER A 266 3.52 1.79 -2.25
CA SER A 266 2.70 2.97 -2.49
C SER A 266 1.76 3.12 -1.30
N GLY A 267 2.25 3.82 -0.24
CA GLY A 267 1.59 3.90 1.07
C GLY A 267 0.33 4.77 1.05
N GLU A 268 0.30 5.75 0.14
CA GLU A 268 -0.86 6.63 0.00
C GLU A 268 -0.83 7.30 -1.38
N TRP A 269 -1.97 7.33 -2.08
CA TRP A 269 -2.09 8.05 -3.34
C TRP A 269 -3.53 8.09 -3.83
N GLY A 270 -4.03 9.27 -4.20
CA GLY A 270 -5.36 9.47 -4.71
C GLY A 270 -5.48 10.67 -5.65
N TYR A 271 -6.64 10.82 -6.22
CA TYR A 271 -7.03 11.97 -7.04
C TYR A 271 -8.40 12.45 -6.57
N SER A 272 -8.47 13.72 -6.19
CA SER A 272 -9.74 14.33 -5.79
C SER A 272 -10.66 14.55 -7.00
N SER A 273 -11.96 14.42 -6.76
CA SER A 273 -12.99 14.73 -7.75
C SER A 273 -13.73 16.03 -7.44
N ASP A 274 -13.08 16.97 -6.72
CA ASP A 274 -13.63 18.29 -6.47
C ASP A 274 -13.88 19.06 -7.77
N LYS A 275 -14.80 20.04 -7.72
CA LYS A 275 -15.21 20.81 -8.91
C LYS A 275 -14.23 21.91 -9.29
N MET A 276 -13.32 22.29 -8.40
CA MET A 276 -12.42 23.43 -8.64
C MET A 276 -11.16 23.00 -9.36
N THR A 277 -10.52 21.93 -8.88
CA THR A 277 -9.20 21.51 -9.36
C THR A 277 -9.13 20.01 -9.66
N GLY A 278 -10.13 19.25 -9.25
CA GLY A 278 -10.13 17.80 -9.30
C GLY A 278 -10.39 17.21 -10.69
N VAL A 279 -10.41 15.89 -10.73
CA VAL A 279 -10.75 15.12 -11.93
C VAL A 279 -12.26 14.81 -11.97
N SER A 280 -12.81 14.48 -13.14
CA SER A 280 -14.18 13.98 -13.21
C SER A 280 -14.30 12.64 -12.50
N LEU A 281 -15.50 12.28 -12.00
CA LEU A 281 -15.77 10.99 -11.37
C LEU A 281 -15.38 9.80 -12.25
N GLY A 282 -15.59 9.90 -13.58
CA GLY A 282 -15.15 8.87 -14.53
C GLY A 282 -13.63 8.75 -14.60
N LYS A 283 -12.92 9.89 -14.63
CA LYS A 283 -11.45 9.91 -14.63
C LYS A 283 -10.88 9.41 -13.30
N GLN A 284 -11.52 9.73 -12.15
CA GLN A 284 -11.16 9.17 -10.85
C GLN A 284 -11.30 7.63 -10.84
N ALA A 285 -12.39 7.11 -11.44
CA ALA A 285 -12.62 5.67 -11.59
C ALA A 285 -11.57 4.99 -12.49
N ASP A 286 -11.19 5.63 -13.60
CA ASP A 286 -10.10 5.12 -14.45
C ASP A 286 -8.77 5.13 -13.68
N PHE A 287 -8.50 6.19 -12.93
CA PHE A 287 -7.22 6.38 -12.26
C PHE A 287 -7.00 5.44 -11.08
N ILE A 288 -8.03 5.11 -10.27
CA ILE A 288 -7.87 4.15 -9.18
C ILE A 288 -7.45 2.78 -9.71
N VAL A 289 -8.05 2.28 -10.78
CA VAL A 289 -7.71 0.95 -11.33
C VAL A 289 -6.38 0.96 -12.07
N ARG A 290 -6.07 2.04 -12.81
CA ARG A 290 -4.79 2.20 -13.51
C ARG A 290 -3.62 2.33 -12.53
N GLN A 291 -3.82 3.01 -11.40
CA GLN A 291 -2.85 3.08 -10.31
C GLN A 291 -2.49 1.68 -9.80
N GLN A 292 -3.48 0.83 -9.51
CA GLN A 292 -3.24 -0.54 -9.06
C GLN A 292 -2.46 -1.36 -10.09
N LEU A 293 -2.90 -1.30 -11.35
CA LEU A 293 -2.25 -2.04 -12.45
C LEU A 293 -0.81 -1.59 -12.71
N VAL A 294 -0.57 -0.28 -12.68
CA VAL A 294 0.79 0.27 -12.89
C VAL A 294 1.70 -0.06 -11.72
N ASN A 295 1.22 0.06 -10.49
CA ASN A 295 2.00 -0.31 -9.31
C ASN A 295 2.44 -1.78 -9.37
N LEU A 296 1.52 -2.70 -9.69
CA LEU A 296 1.86 -4.11 -9.87
C LEU A 296 2.84 -4.34 -11.03
N LEU A 297 2.65 -3.66 -12.17
CA LEU A 297 3.57 -3.74 -13.31
C LEU A 297 4.99 -3.28 -12.92
N GLN A 298 5.09 -2.33 -11.99
CA GLN A 298 6.37 -1.86 -11.46
C GLN A 298 6.87 -2.72 -10.28
N GLY A 299 6.21 -3.81 -9.93
CA GLY A 299 6.61 -4.67 -8.81
C GLY A 299 6.43 -3.99 -7.45
N VAL A 300 5.45 -3.09 -7.33
CA VAL A 300 5.01 -2.46 -6.08
C VAL A 300 3.86 -3.30 -5.53
N PRO A 301 4.08 -4.11 -4.47
CA PRO A 301 3.13 -5.14 -4.05
C PRO A 301 1.97 -4.61 -3.20
N ILE A 302 2.13 -3.44 -2.57
CA ILE A 302 1.08 -2.77 -1.79
C ILE A 302 0.80 -1.40 -2.40
N SER A 303 -0.48 -1.13 -2.64
CA SER A 303 -0.96 0.11 -3.26
C SER A 303 -2.21 0.57 -2.53
N ILE A 304 -2.07 1.65 -1.75
CA ILE A 304 -3.13 2.23 -0.95
C ILE A 304 -3.74 3.40 -1.71
N TRP A 305 -5.05 3.36 -1.91
CA TRP A 305 -5.81 4.49 -2.42
C TRP A 305 -6.18 5.45 -1.28
N TYR A 306 -5.94 6.73 -1.46
CA TYR A 306 -6.46 7.80 -0.63
C TYR A 306 -7.70 8.41 -1.32
N ASP A 307 -8.95 8.24 -0.81
CA ASP A 307 -9.22 7.50 0.42
C ASP A 307 -10.52 6.67 0.29
N TRP A 308 -10.98 6.11 1.38
CA TRP A 308 -12.18 5.28 1.42
C TRP A 308 -13.44 6.09 1.13
N LYS A 309 -13.68 7.13 1.93
CA LYS A 309 -14.92 7.90 1.95
C LYS A 309 -14.63 9.39 1.82
N ASN A 310 -15.48 10.12 1.12
CA ASN A 310 -15.43 11.57 1.12
C ASN A 310 -15.46 12.11 2.57
N ASP A 311 -14.51 12.95 2.96
CA ASP A 311 -14.42 13.52 4.32
C ASP A 311 -15.53 14.54 4.62
N GLY A 312 -16.21 15.03 3.59
CA GLY A 312 -17.30 15.98 3.74
C GLY A 312 -18.20 16.05 2.52
N VAL A 313 -19.13 17.00 2.55
CA VAL A 313 -20.17 17.18 1.51
C VAL A 313 -19.87 18.32 0.54
N ASP A 314 -18.88 19.18 0.84
CA ASP A 314 -18.54 20.30 -0.06
C ASP A 314 -17.80 19.77 -1.29
N VAL A 315 -18.46 19.86 -2.43
CA VAL A 315 -17.94 19.42 -3.73
C VAL A 315 -16.81 20.31 -4.27
N ASN A 316 -16.56 21.45 -3.67
CA ASN A 316 -15.49 22.37 -4.06
C ASN A 316 -14.25 22.19 -3.16
N GLU A 317 -14.39 21.58 -2.00
CA GLU A 317 -13.27 21.32 -1.09
C GLU A 317 -12.52 20.08 -1.54
N ARG A 318 -11.22 20.25 -1.85
CA ARG A 318 -10.39 19.20 -2.40
C ARG A 318 -10.34 17.95 -1.51
N ASN A 319 -10.12 18.15 -0.22
CA ASN A 319 -9.97 17.05 0.74
C ASN A 319 -11.28 16.28 0.95
N HIS A 320 -12.44 16.89 0.70
CA HIS A 320 -13.73 16.23 0.81
C HIS A 320 -14.03 15.24 -0.33
N ASN A 321 -13.21 15.14 -1.40
CA ASN A 321 -13.65 14.48 -2.64
C ASN A 321 -12.75 13.35 -3.14
N PHE A 322 -11.87 12.81 -2.29
CA PHE A 322 -10.99 11.69 -2.64
C PHE A 322 -11.67 10.31 -2.57
N GLY A 323 -12.75 10.18 -1.80
CA GLY A 323 -13.39 8.90 -1.48
C GLY A 323 -13.81 8.05 -2.67
N THR A 324 -13.77 6.74 -2.48
CA THR A 324 -14.40 5.76 -3.39
C THR A 324 -15.92 5.73 -3.24
N VAL A 325 -16.42 6.11 -2.05
CA VAL A 325 -17.82 6.36 -1.76
C VAL A 325 -18.00 7.82 -1.34
N ASN A 326 -19.22 8.35 -1.45
CA ASN A 326 -19.52 9.68 -0.95
C ASN A 326 -19.64 9.70 0.59
N TYR A 327 -19.91 10.88 1.15
CA TYR A 327 -20.06 11.06 2.59
C TYR A 327 -21.14 10.13 3.22
N ASP A 328 -22.22 9.83 2.49
CA ASP A 328 -23.33 8.97 2.90
C ASP A 328 -23.16 7.50 2.51
N LEU A 329 -21.92 7.08 2.19
CA LEU A 329 -21.56 5.72 1.79
C LEU A 329 -22.23 5.24 0.49
N GLN A 330 -22.68 6.16 -0.39
CA GLN A 330 -23.13 5.75 -1.72
C GLN A 330 -21.92 5.52 -2.62
N PRO A 331 -21.86 4.38 -3.33
CA PRO A 331 -20.75 4.07 -4.23
C PRO A 331 -20.58 5.11 -5.33
N LYS A 332 -19.36 5.62 -5.49
CA LYS A 332 -18.94 6.41 -6.66
C LYS A 332 -18.50 5.45 -7.78
N PRO A 333 -18.35 5.93 -9.04
CA PRO A 333 -17.81 5.09 -10.12
C PRO A 333 -16.48 4.43 -9.80
N GLY A 334 -15.63 5.07 -8.95
CA GLY A 334 -14.37 4.51 -8.46
C GLY A 334 -14.53 3.23 -7.64
N TYR A 335 -15.57 3.15 -6.80
CA TYR A 335 -15.91 1.94 -6.05
C TYR A 335 -16.25 0.77 -6.99
N VAL A 336 -17.10 1.02 -7.98
CA VAL A 336 -17.50 -0.01 -8.96
C VAL A 336 -16.30 -0.48 -9.79
N ALA A 337 -15.44 0.46 -10.18
CA ALA A 337 -14.26 0.16 -10.98
C ALA A 337 -13.25 -0.71 -10.23
N ILE A 338 -12.94 -0.38 -8.96
CA ILE A 338 -12.00 -1.19 -8.15
C ILE A 338 -12.58 -2.56 -7.82
N GLN A 339 -13.88 -2.66 -7.51
CA GLN A 339 -14.57 -3.93 -7.29
C GLN A 339 -14.51 -4.81 -8.56
N THR A 340 -14.73 -4.22 -9.73
CA THR A 340 -14.63 -4.91 -11.02
C THR A 340 -13.21 -5.42 -11.27
N LEU A 341 -12.20 -4.56 -11.10
CA LEU A 341 -10.79 -4.94 -11.24
C LEU A 341 -10.46 -6.14 -10.33
N ILE A 342 -10.84 -6.05 -9.05
CA ILE A 342 -10.54 -7.10 -8.07
C ILE A 342 -11.24 -8.42 -8.46
N ARG A 343 -12.49 -8.37 -8.83
CA ARG A 343 -13.24 -9.55 -9.26
C ARG A 343 -12.62 -10.20 -10.50
N GLU A 344 -12.26 -9.41 -11.51
CA GLU A 344 -11.75 -9.93 -12.78
C GLU A 344 -10.32 -10.48 -12.67
N LEU A 345 -9.47 -9.92 -11.80
CA LEU A 345 -8.04 -10.25 -11.74
C LEU A 345 -7.62 -10.99 -10.45
N SER A 346 -8.57 -11.38 -9.58
CA SER A 346 -8.24 -12.14 -8.36
C SER A 346 -7.49 -13.44 -8.68
N GLY A 347 -6.33 -13.64 -8.05
CA GLY A 347 -5.46 -14.80 -8.26
C GLY A 347 -4.49 -14.67 -9.44
N TYR A 348 -4.55 -13.58 -10.20
CA TYR A 348 -3.66 -13.34 -11.34
C TYR A 348 -2.43 -12.51 -10.93
N ARG A 349 -1.34 -12.67 -11.68
CA ARG A 349 -0.16 -11.82 -11.65
C ARG A 349 0.16 -11.30 -13.04
N ILE A 350 0.72 -10.11 -13.13
CA ILE A 350 1.20 -9.57 -14.41
C ILE A 350 2.49 -10.31 -14.78
N THR A 351 2.50 -10.94 -15.96
CA THR A 351 3.68 -11.62 -16.51
C THR A 351 4.44 -10.76 -17.49
N SER A 352 3.74 -9.92 -18.25
CA SER A 352 4.39 -9.01 -19.19
C SER A 352 3.49 -7.86 -19.63
N ARG A 353 4.09 -6.83 -20.25
CA ARG A 353 3.41 -5.80 -21.02
C ARG A 353 3.74 -6.01 -22.50
N ARG A 354 2.72 -6.24 -23.32
CA ARG A 354 2.87 -6.40 -24.78
C ARG A 354 3.12 -5.05 -25.45
N ASN A 355 4.05 -5.01 -26.39
CA ASN A 355 4.34 -3.83 -27.18
C ASN A 355 3.37 -3.71 -28.37
N THR A 356 2.59 -2.62 -28.44
CA THR A 356 1.69 -2.30 -29.54
C THR A 356 2.32 -1.33 -30.56
N ARG A 357 3.59 -0.96 -30.42
CA ARG A 357 4.31 0.13 -31.12
C ARG A 357 3.84 1.54 -30.72
N ASN A 358 2.77 1.68 -29.94
CA ASN A 358 2.35 2.93 -29.34
C ASN A 358 2.68 2.90 -27.84
N LYS A 359 3.62 3.72 -27.39
CA LYS A 359 4.06 3.77 -25.97
C LYS A 359 2.95 4.18 -25.01
N LYS A 360 1.86 4.80 -25.53
CA LYS A 360 0.70 5.20 -24.74
C LYS A 360 -0.26 4.05 -24.42
N ASP A 361 -0.09 2.89 -25.07
CA ASP A 361 -0.95 1.75 -24.86
C ASP A 361 -0.39 0.85 -23.76
N PHE A 362 -1.29 0.34 -22.97
CA PHE A 362 -1.03 -0.65 -21.95
C PHE A 362 -1.85 -1.90 -22.29
N VAL A 363 -1.15 -2.95 -22.58
CA VAL A 363 -1.70 -4.29 -22.80
C VAL A 363 -0.92 -5.21 -21.88
N LEU A 364 -1.50 -5.48 -20.71
CA LEU A 364 -0.89 -6.34 -19.70
C LEU A 364 -1.38 -7.77 -19.92
N ILE A 365 -0.44 -8.70 -19.92
CA ILE A 365 -0.70 -10.14 -19.91
C ILE A 365 -0.64 -10.59 -18.46
N LEU A 366 -1.70 -11.25 -17.99
CA LEU A 366 -1.81 -11.75 -16.64
C LEU A 366 -2.10 -13.26 -16.67
N GLU A 367 -1.49 -13.98 -15.73
CA GLU A 367 -1.68 -15.42 -15.57
C GLU A 367 -1.99 -15.77 -14.12
N ASN A 368 -2.86 -16.76 -13.92
CA ASN A 368 -3.11 -17.37 -12.62
C ASN A 368 -2.34 -18.68 -12.45
N THR A 369 -2.47 -19.31 -11.30
CA THR A 369 -1.78 -20.58 -10.97
C THR A 369 -2.29 -21.79 -11.74
N THR A 370 -3.44 -21.69 -12.41
CA THR A 370 -4.00 -22.76 -13.28
C THR A 370 -3.60 -22.60 -14.74
N GLY A 371 -2.83 -21.53 -15.08
CA GLY A 371 -2.39 -21.26 -16.45
C GLY A 371 -3.43 -20.50 -17.29
N GLU A 372 -4.52 -20.02 -16.67
CA GLU A 372 -5.46 -19.17 -17.39
C GLU A 372 -4.86 -17.79 -17.61
N THR A 373 -5.08 -17.26 -18.81
CA THR A 373 -4.52 -15.95 -19.23
C THR A 373 -5.62 -14.93 -19.41
N LYS A 374 -5.37 -13.71 -18.94
CA LYS A 374 -6.20 -12.53 -19.17
C LYS A 374 -5.37 -11.37 -19.71
N LEU A 375 -6.05 -10.45 -20.38
CA LEU A 375 -5.50 -9.14 -20.72
C LEU A 375 -6.20 -8.06 -19.92
N ALA A 376 -5.41 -7.08 -19.43
CA ALA A 376 -5.91 -5.79 -19.00
C ALA A 376 -5.42 -4.73 -19.98
N VAL A 377 -6.33 -4.00 -20.63
CA VAL A 377 -6.00 -3.13 -21.77
C VAL A 377 -6.56 -1.73 -21.61
N TRP A 378 -5.73 -0.71 -21.86
CA TRP A 378 -6.12 0.70 -21.91
C TRP A 378 -5.11 1.56 -22.69
N THR A 379 -5.43 2.81 -22.93
CA THR A 379 -4.48 3.79 -23.47
C THR A 379 -4.50 5.10 -22.68
N VAL A 380 -3.35 5.74 -22.50
CA VAL A 380 -3.23 7.11 -22.00
C VAL A 380 -3.34 8.15 -23.14
N GLY A 381 -3.54 7.69 -24.35
CA GLY A 381 -3.74 8.52 -25.55
C GLY A 381 -5.20 8.66 -25.95
N LYS A 382 -5.43 9.04 -27.19
CA LYS A 382 -6.78 9.02 -27.80
C LYS A 382 -7.23 7.57 -27.99
N SER A 383 -8.51 7.30 -27.80
CA SER A 383 -9.12 6.00 -28.07
C SER A 383 -8.87 5.56 -29.51
N HIS A 384 -8.51 4.29 -29.68
CA HIS A 384 -8.24 3.66 -31.00
C HIS A 384 -8.32 2.14 -30.91
N THR A 385 -8.43 1.50 -32.05
CA THR A 385 -8.53 0.04 -32.16
C THR A 385 -7.15 -0.58 -32.37
N VAL A 386 -6.88 -1.67 -31.64
CA VAL A 386 -5.68 -2.50 -31.77
C VAL A 386 -6.08 -3.90 -32.20
N ALA A 387 -5.36 -4.46 -33.18
CA ALA A 387 -5.52 -5.85 -33.62
C ALA A 387 -4.54 -6.76 -32.88
N PHE A 388 -5.04 -7.91 -32.45
CA PHE A 388 -4.27 -8.97 -31.81
C PHE A 388 -4.23 -10.20 -32.73
N ASN A 389 -3.04 -10.55 -33.22
CA ASN A 389 -2.84 -11.75 -34.01
C ASN A 389 -2.77 -12.98 -33.09
N LEU A 390 -3.35 -14.08 -33.56
CA LEU A 390 -3.43 -15.35 -32.85
C LEU A 390 -2.48 -16.36 -33.45
N GLU A 391 -1.83 -17.15 -32.62
CA GLU A 391 -1.12 -18.36 -33.01
C GLU A 391 -2.12 -19.48 -33.20
N SER A 392 -3.07 -19.61 -32.26
CA SER A 392 -4.16 -20.60 -32.33
C SER A 392 -5.42 -20.04 -31.64
N ALA A 393 -6.58 -20.47 -32.12
CA ALA A 393 -7.86 -20.22 -31.47
C ALA A 393 -8.81 -21.40 -31.74
N ALA A 394 -9.29 -22.02 -30.67
CA ALA A 394 -10.42 -22.95 -30.70
C ALA A 394 -11.74 -22.26 -30.40
N ALA A 395 -11.68 -21.09 -29.75
CA ALA A 395 -12.84 -20.24 -29.48
C ALA A 395 -13.21 -19.38 -30.71
N THR A 396 -14.50 -19.05 -30.85
CA THR A 396 -15.02 -18.14 -31.88
C THR A 396 -15.28 -16.71 -31.31
N GLU A 397 -15.31 -16.57 -30.00
CA GLU A 397 -15.52 -15.30 -29.30
C GLU A 397 -14.75 -15.25 -27.98
N LEU A 398 -14.43 -14.05 -27.53
CA LEU A 398 -13.83 -13.78 -26.21
C LEU A 398 -14.80 -12.94 -25.37
N VAL A 399 -14.74 -13.15 -24.06
CA VAL A 399 -15.44 -12.29 -23.11
C VAL A 399 -14.56 -11.07 -22.78
N ILE A 400 -15.16 -9.88 -22.89
CA ILE A 400 -14.59 -8.62 -22.42
C ILE A 400 -15.47 -8.02 -21.31
N VAL A 401 -14.83 -7.48 -20.30
CA VAL A 401 -15.49 -6.74 -19.22
C VAL A 401 -14.91 -5.33 -19.19
N ASP A 402 -15.75 -4.31 -19.26
CA ASP A 402 -15.28 -2.92 -19.15
C ASP A 402 -14.99 -2.52 -17.70
N GLY A 403 -14.42 -1.32 -17.50
CA GLY A 403 -14.03 -0.82 -16.18
C GLY A 403 -15.19 -0.66 -15.17
N GLN A 404 -16.45 -0.64 -15.64
CA GLN A 404 -17.65 -0.56 -14.80
C GLN A 404 -18.37 -1.92 -14.65
N GLY A 405 -17.75 -3.01 -15.13
CA GLY A 405 -18.26 -4.37 -14.96
C GLY A 405 -19.26 -4.84 -16.00
N LYS A 406 -19.51 -4.05 -17.05
CA LYS A 406 -20.39 -4.47 -18.14
C LYS A 406 -19.68 -5.49 -19.01
N ARG A 407 -20.31 -6.64 -19.23
CA ARG A 407 -19.82 -7.72 -20.08
C ARG A 407 -20.20 -7.50 -21.53
N GLY A 408 -19.25 -7.78 -22.40
CA GLY A 408 -19.40 -7.82 -23.85
C GLY A 408 -18.72 -9.04 -24.46
N ARG A 409 -18.77 -9.14 -25.79
CA ARG A 409 -18.13 -10.20 -26.57
C ARG A 409 -17.28 -9.57 -27.66
N ILE A 410 -16.18 -10.24 -27.99
CA ILE A 410 -15.28 -9.92 -29.10
C ILE A 410 -15.30 -11.11 -30.04
N GLU A 411 -15.70 -10.93 -31.27
CA GLU A 411 -15.63 -11.96 -32.30
C GLU A 411 -14.18 -12.21 -32.71
N ILE A 412 -13.82 -13.46 -32.85
CA ILE A 412 -12.53 -13.88 -33.35
C ILE A 412 -12.67 -14.10 -34.88
N GLY A 413 -11.92 -13.30 -35.64
CA GLY A 413 -11.74 -13.52 -37.08
C GLY A 413 -10.85 -14.75 -37.36
N LYS A 414 -10.46 -14.94 -38.60
CA LYS A 414 -9.70 -16.10 -39.02
C LYS A 414 -8.43 -16.37 -38.21
N ASN A 415 -7.67 -15.32 -37.86
CA ASN A 415 -6.43 -15.41 -37.09
C ASN A 415 -6.20 -14.16 -36.21
N SER A 416 -7.23 -13.41 -35.87
CA SER A 416 -7.09 -12.18 -35.10
C SER A 416 -8.41 -11.73 -34.48
N PHE A 417 -8.30 -10.90 -33.45
CA PHE A 417 -9.41 -10.09 -32.92
C PHE A 417 -8.99 -8.64 -32.76
N THR A 418 -9.95 -7.75 -32.61
CA THR A 418 -9.69 -6.32 -32.42
C THR A 418 -10.32 -5.83 -31.12
N VAL A 419 -9.64 -4.89 -30.46
CA VAL A 419 -10.10 -4.26 -29.22
C VAL A 419 -9.94 -2.75 -29.34
N THR A 420 -10.96 -2.01 -28.95
CA THR A 420 -10.84 -0.56 -28.78
C THR A 420 -10.26 -0.25 -27.43
N LEU A 421 -9.06 0.36 -27.39
CA LEU A 421 -8.45 0.88 -26.19
C LEU A 421 -9.04 2.27 -25.88
N SER A 422 -9.39 2.48 -24.63
CA SER A 422 -9.86 3.77 -24.10
C SER A 422 -9.06 4.14 -22.85
N SER A 423 -9.38 5.24 -22.17
CA SER A 423 -8.78 5.60 -20.88
C SER A 423 -9.16 4.63 -19.76
N SER A 424 -10.35 4.02 -19.88
CA SER A 424 -10.85 3.04 -18.93
C SER A 424 -10.30 1.65 -19.26
N PRO A 425 -9.65 0.96 -18.30
CA PRO A 425 -9.20 -0.41 -18.49
C PRO A 425 -10.35 -1.36 -18.78
N ALA A 426 -10.12 -2.30 -19.70
CA ALA A 426 -11.00 -3.44 -19.96
C ALA A 426 -10.24 -4.74 -19.77
N TYR A 427 -10.97 -5.80 -19.41
CA TYR A 427 -10.43 -7.11 -19.06
C TYR A 427 -10.93 -8.16 -20.05
N ILE A 428 -10.02 -8.91 -20.66
CA ILE A 428 -10.34 -9.90 -21.68
C ILE A 428 -9.84 -11.26 -21.21
N THR A 429 -10.70 -12.25 -21.19
CA THR A 429 -10.32 -13.62 -20.85
C THR A 429 -9.93 -14.37 -22.13
N LEU A 430 -8.68 -14.87 -22.17
CA LEU A 430 -8.14 -15.63 -23.30
C LEU A 430 -8.35 -17.12 -23.10
N LYS A 431 -9.61 -17.56 -23.16
CA LYS A 431 -9.94 -18.98 -23.04
C LYS A 431 -9.77 -19.67 -24.40
N ASP A 432 -8.98 -20.74 -24.44
CA ASP A 432 -8.73 -21.55 -25.66
C ASP A 432 -8.15 -20.74 -26.83
N VAL A 433 -7.35 -19.71 -26.50
CA VAL A 433 -6.74 -18.78 -27.46
C VAL A 433 -5.30 -18.49 -27.05
N GLN A 434 -4.38 -18.56 -28.01
CA GLN A 434 -2.98 -18.18 -27.84
C GLN A 434 -2.64 -16.95 -28.69
N LEU A 435 -2.04 -15.95 -28.06
CA LEU A 435 -1.53 -14.77 -28.75
C LEU A 435 -0.19 -15.06 -29.43
N LYS A 436 -0.04 -14.54 -30.65
CA LYS A 436 1.21 -14.63 -31.41
C LYS A 436 2.28 -13.68 -30.87
#